data_18f437e9d754c3e47bc96c468de9b0ca
#
_entry.id   18f437e9d754c3e47bc96c468de9b0ca
#
_cell.length_a   1.000
_cell.length_b   1.000
_cell.length_c   1.000
_cell.angle_alpha   90.00
_cell.angle_beta   90.00
_cell.angle_gamma   90.00
#
_symmetry.space_group_name_H-M   'P 1'
#
loop_
_entity.id
_entity.type
_entity.pdbx_description
1 polymer ?
#
loop_
_entity_poly.entity_id
_entity_poly.type
_entity_poly.pdbx_seq_one_letter_code
_entity_poly.pdbx_strand_id
1 'polypeptide(L)'
;VKEYDIFVPSTFNDGQPIPAEKLTALKLILVKQFGGLTYFPQENEGLWKIGRTTFGDRITILRVLTEDESEADLFLCNLKPELLKEFGQEEVLIVSRDVQRL
;
A
#
# COMPACT_ATOMS: atom_id res chain seq x y z
N VAL A 1 -6.71 0.67 18.57
CA VAL A 1 -5.65 0.94 17.59
C VAL A 1 -6.01 0.28 16.27
N LYS A 2 -5.85 1.01 15.19
CA LYS A 2 -6.13 0.51 13.85
C LYS A 2 -4.84 0.32 13.08
N GLU A 3 -4.73 -0.81 12.39
CA GLU A 3 -3.59 -1.17 11.57
C GLU A 3 -4.01 -1.14 10.11
N TYR A 4 -3.14 -0.57 9.26
CA TYR A 4 -3.38 -0.49 7.83
C TYR A 4 -2.24 -1.18 7.08
N ASP A 5 -2.59 -2.01 6.13
CA ASP A 5 -1.63 -2.59 5.19
C ASP A 5 -1.87 -2.00 3.80
N ILE A 6 -0.81 -1.46 3.21
CA ILE A 6 -0.82 -0.95 1.85
C ILE A 6 -0.07 -1.97 0.98
N PHE A 7 -0.77 -2.53 0.01
CA PHE A 7 -0.21 -3.51 -0.90
C PHE A 7 0.37 -2.77 -2.10
N VAL A 8 1.70 -2.62 -2.12
CA VAL A 8 2.40 -1.80 -3.10
C VAL A 8 2.94 -2.67 -4.22
N PRO A 9 2.52 -2.43 -5.47
CA PRO A 9 3.03 -3.21 -6.59
C PRO A 9 4.51 -2.91 -6.84
N SER A 10 5.25 -3.93 -7.28
CA SER A 10 6.67 -3.82 -7.61
C SER A 10 6.91 -3.46 -9.07
N THR A 11 5.92 -3.67 -9.92
CA THR A 11 6.02 -3.41 -11.36
C THR A 11 4.84 -2.60 -11.85
N PHE A 12 5.06 -1.84 -12.92
CA PHE A 12 3.97 -1.24 -13.69
C PHE A 12 3.19 -2.34 -14.44
N ASN A 13 2.03 -1.99 -14.98
CA ASN A 13 1.18 -2.95 -15.70
C ASN A 13 1.84 -3.54 -16.95
N ASP A 14 2.83 -2.86 -17.51
CA ASP A 14 3.61 -3.33 -18.65
C ASP A 14 4.78 -4.26 -18.26
N GLY A 15 4.92 -4.58 -16.96
CA GLY A 15 5.97 -5.42 -16.44
C GLY A 15 7.28 -4.72 -16.11
N GLN A 16 7.40 -3.43 -16.41
CA GLN A 16 8.60 -2.67 -16.06
C GLN A 16 8.67 -2.45 -14.55
N PRO A 17 9.87 -2.53 -13.96
CA PRO A 17 10.00 -2.28 -12.53
C PRO A 17 9.68 -0.82 -12.19
N ILE A 18 8.97 -0.64 -11.07
CA ILE A 18 8.70 0.70 -10.55
C ILE A 18 9.98 1.23 -9.92
N PRO A 19 10.40 2.48 -10.23
CA PRO A 19 11.62 3.04 -9.65
C PRO A 19 11.59 3.03 -8.12
N ALA A 20 12.71 2.68 -7.52
CA ALA A 20 12.84 2.57 -6.06
C ALA A 20 12.52 3.88 -5.34
N GLU A 21 12.74 5.02 -5.99
CA GLU A 21 12.45 6.34 -5.43
C GLU A 21 10.98 6.54 -5.10
N LYS A 22 10.07 5.90 -5.85
CA LYS A 22 8.63 6.00 -5.59
C LYS A 22 8.25 5.32 -4.28
N LEU A 23 8.81 4.16 -4.00
CA LEU A 23 8.59 3.46 -2.72
C LEU A 23 9.22 4.24 -1.57
N THR A 24 10.43 4.77 -1.76
CA THR A 24 11.11 5.59 -0.75
C THR A 24 10.29 6.83 -0.41
N ALA A 25 9.75 7.52 -1.41
CA ALA A 25 8.90 8.69 -1.19
C ALA A 25 7.63 8.33 -0.41
N LEU A 26 7.00 7.21 -0.73
CA LEU A 26 5.82 6.74 -0.01
C LEU A 26 6.15 6.42 1.44
N LYS A 27 7.25 5.74 1.71
CA LYS A 27 7.71 5.47 3.08
C LYS A 27 7.86 6.74 3.90
N LEU A 28 8.47 7.78 3.32
CA LEU A 28 8.65 9.06 4.00
C LEU A 28 7.33 9.74 4.32
N ILE A 29 6.38 9.72 3.39
CA ILE A 29 5.04 10.26 3.59
C ILE A 29 4.36 9.55 4.78
N LEU A 30 4.44 8.23 4.82
CA LEU A 30 3.80 7.44 5.87
C LEU A 30 4.47 7.63 7.23
N VAL A 31 5.80 7.69 7.28
CA VAL A 31 6.51 7.96 8.53
C VAL A 31 6.14 9.34 9.08
N LYS A 32 6.04 10.33 8.21
CA LYS A 32 5.65 11.70 8.62
C LYS A 32 4.25 11.72 9.20
N GLN A 33 3.31 11.00 8.59
CA GLN A 33 1.91 10.99 9.01
C GLN A 33 1.67 10.14 10.24
N PHE A 34 2.27 8.95 10.30
CA PHE A 34 1.97 7.94 11.32
C PHE A 34 3.04 7.80 12.40
N GLY A 35 4.19 8.43 12.21
CA GLY A 35 5.31 8.35 13.16
C GLY A 35 6.16 7.11 13.04
N GLY A 36 5.81 6.17 12.17
CA GLY A 36 6.55 4.96 11.93
C GLY A 36 5.87 4.08 10.91
N LEU A 37 6.58 3.09 10.42
CA LEU A 37 6.03 2.07 9.56
C LEU A 37 6.83 0.78 9.64
N THR A 38 6.22 -0.32 9.27
CA THR A 38 6.91 -1.58 9.06
C THR A 38 6.84 -1.93 7.58
N TYR A 39 7.98 -2.23 7.01
CA TYR A 39 8.09 -2.64 5.62
C TYR A 39 8.37 -4.14 5.54
N PHE A 40 7.55 -4.83 4.76
CA PHE A 40 7.72 -6.24 4.45
C PHE A 40 8.32 -6.33 3.05
N PRO A 41 9.66 -6.50 2.93
CA PRO A 41 10.34 -6.39 1.65
C PRO A 41 10.17 -7.60 0.73
N GLN A 42 9.66 -8.71 1.27
CA GLN A 42 9.43 -9.89 0.47
C GLN A 42 8.39 -9.58 -0.61
N GLU A 43 8.71 -9.96 -1.84
CA GLU A 43 7.73 -9.91 -2.90
C GLU A 43 6.75 -11.05 -2.71
N ASN A 44 5.47 -10.69 -2.66
CA ASN A 44 4.36 -11.61 -2.54
C ASN A 44 3.65 -11.69 -3.88
N GLU A 45 3.21 -12.87 -4.26
CA GLU A 45 2.39 -13.05 -5.44
C GLU A 45 0.94 -12.82 -5.07
N GLY A 46 0.31 -11.85 -5.72
CA GLY A 46 -1.12 -11.65 -5.64
C GLY A 46 -1.77 -12.18 -6.91
N LEU A 47 -2.85 -12.90 -6.77
CA LEU A 47 -3.62 -13.39 -7.89
C LEU A 47 -5.05 -12.89 -7.75
N TRP A 48 -5.58 -12.32 -8.81
CA TRP A 48 -6.99 -11.94 -8.86
C TRP A 48 -7.59 -12.24 -10.21
N LYS A 49 -8.88 -12.44 -10.17
CA LYS A 49 -9.67 -12.84 -11.32
C LYS A 49 -10.62 -11.74 -11.73
N ILE A 50 -10.60 -11.38 -13.00
CA ILE A 50 -11.58 -10.48 -13.61
C ILE A 50 -12.23 -11.26 -14.74
N GLY A 51 -13.53 -11.58 -14.58
CA GLY A 51 -14.22 -12.44 -15.53
C GLY A 51 -13.61 -13.86 -15.54
N ARG A 52 -13.05 -14.26 -16.67
CA ARG A 52 -12.39 -15.55 -16.85
C ARG A 52 -10.87 -15.46 -16.85
N THR A 53 -10.34 -14.25 -16.70
CA THR A 53 -8.90 -14.01 -16.76
C THR A 53 -8.34 -13.86 -15.37
N THR A 54 -7.26 -14.57 -15.07
CA THR A 54 -6.52 -14.46 -13.83
C THR A 54 -5.29 -13.59 -14.06
N PHE A 55 -5.13 -12.56 -13.25
CA PHE A 55 -3.99 -11.64 -13.28
C PHE A 55 -3.10 -11.91 -12.08
N GLY A 56 -1.78 -11.83 -12.29
CA GLY A 56 -0.80 -11.95 -11.24
C GLY A 56 -0.06 -10.63 -11.05
N ASP A 57 0.22 -10.32 -9.79
CA ASP A 57 1.04 -9.17 -9.42
C ASP A 57 2.09 -9.56 -8.39
N ARG A 58 3.17 -8.78 -8.37
CA ARG A 58 4.14 -8.84 -7.30
C ARG A 58 3.98 -7.61 -6.43
N ILE A 59 3.80 -7.85 -5.14
CA ILE A 59 3.53 -6.79 -4.18
C ILE A 59 4.46 -6.89 -2.97
N THR A 60 4.77 -5.73 -2.39
CA THR A 60 5.34 -5.62 -1.05
C THR A 60 4.30 -4.95 -0.15
N ILE A 61 4.48 -5.03 1.16
CA ILE A 61 3.51 -4.52 2.11
C ILE A 61 4.15 -3.46 2.99
N LEU A 62 3.46 -2.32 3.12
CA LEU A 62 3.76 -1.29 4.12
C LEU A 62 2.67 -1.30 5.16
N ARG A 63 3.05 -1.35 6.43
CA ARG A 63 2.11 -1.39 7.56
C ARG A 63 2.30 -0.19 8.45
N VAL A 64 1.20 0.48 8.78
CA VAL A 64 1.17 1.58 9.73
C VAL A 64 0.11 1.33 10.80
N LEU A 65 0.32 1.95 11.96
CA LEU A 65 -0.59 1.86 13.10
C LEU A 65 -0.98 3.27 13.54
N THR A 66 -2.24 3.44 13.98
CA THR A 66 -2.70 4.72 14.51
C THR A 66 -3.75 4.51 15.60
N GLU A 67 -3.80 5.47 16.51
CA GLU A 67 -4.89 5.59 17.49
C GLU A 67 -5.99 6.51 16.97
N ASP A 68 -5.71 7.37 16.00
CA ASP A 68 -6.69 8.26 15.37
C ASP A 68 -7.20 7.69 14.05
N GLU A 69 -8.24 6.87 14.15
CA GLU A 69 -8.80 6.17 13.00
C GLU A 69 -9.43 7.11 11.98
N SER A 70 -10.13 8.16 12.44
CA SER A 70 -10.84 9.08 11.55
C SER A 70 -9.88 9.87 10.68
N GLU A 71 -8.81 10.38 11.28
CA GLU A 71 -7.77 11.09 10.53
C GLU A 71 -7.03 10.18 9.57
N ALA A 72 -6.71 8.96 10.00
CA ALA A 72 -6.01 7.98 9.18
C ALA A 72 -6.82 7.54 7.97
N ASP A 73 -8.11 7.25 8.16
CA ASP A 73 -9.00 6.87 7.07
C ASP A 73 -9.06 7.98 6.02
N LEU A 74 -9.23 9.23 6.47
CA LEU A 74 -9.28 10.38 5.57
C LEU A 74 -7.95 10.57 4.83
N PHE A 75 -6.85 10.49 5.55
CA PHE A 75 -5.52 10.63 4.96
C PHE A 75 -5.28 9.58 3.87
N LEU A 76 -5.56 8.32 4.15
CA LEU A 76 -5.33 7.23 3.21
C LEU A 76 -6.30 7.28 2.01
N CYS A 77 -7.55 7.67 2.24
CA CYS A 77 -8.49 7.89 1.14
C CYS A 77 -8.03 9.01 0.20
N ASN A 78 -7.44 10.07 0.75
CA ASN A 78 -6.90 11.17 -0.06
C ASN A 78 -5.58 10.79 -0.75
N LEU A 79 -4.78 9.92 -0.14
CA LEU A 79 -3.52 9.46 -0.70
C LEU A 79 -3.72 8.48 -1.84
N LYS A 80 -4.78 7.68 -1.80
CA LYS A 80 -5.01 6.61 -2.76
C LYS A 80 -4.97 7.04 -4.22
N PRO A 81 -5.64 8.12 -4.65
CA PRO A 81 -5.54 8.58 -6.05
C PRO A 81 -4.11 8.91 -6.48
N GLU A 82 -3.31 9.47 -5.59
CA GLU A 82 -1.90 9.75 -5.86
C GLU A 82 -1.10 8.45 -6.03
N LEU A 83 -1.39 7.43 -5.21
CA LEU A 83 -0.75 6.13 -5.32
C LEU A 83 -1.06 5.47 -6.66
N LEU A 84 -2.32 5.52 -7.09
CA LEU A 84 -2.71 4.95 -8.38
C LEU A 84 -1.94 5.60 -9.52
N LYS A 85 -1.78 6.91 -9.48
CA LYS A 85 -1.03 7.67 -10.48
C LYS A 85 0.46 7.37 -10.44
N GLU A 86 1.07 7.46 -9.27
CA GLU A 86 2.51 7.31 -9.10
C GLU A 86 3.00 5.90 -9.41
N PHE A 87 2.20 4.89 -9.07
CA PHE A 87 2.53 3.49 -9.31
C PHE A 87 1.91 2.93 -10.58
N GLY A 88 1.21 3.78 -11.36
CA GLY A 88 0.63 3.39 -12.65
C GLY A 88 -0.34 2.23 -12.54
N GLN A 89 -1.23 2.26 -11.55
CA GLN A 89 -2.15 1.17 -11.24
C GLN A 89 -3.60 1.62 -11.39
N GLU A 90 -4.49 0.68 -11.70
CA GLU A 90 -5.93 0.90 -11.65
C GLU A 90 -6.47 0.75 -10.23
N GLU A 91 -5.80 -0.07 -9.41
CA GLU A 91 -6.17 -0.27 -8.01
C GLU A 91 -4.93 -0.54 -7.16
N VAL A 92 -4.92 0.01 -5.96
CA VAL A 92 -3.94 -0.30 -4.91
C VAL A 92 -4.75 -0.67 -3.68
N LEU A 93 -4.60 -1.90 -3.21
CA LEU A 93 -5.37 -2.39 -2.07
C LEU A 93 -4.81 -1.82 -0.78
N ILE A 94 -5.69 -1.23 0.02
CA ILE A 94 -5.40 -0.80 1.39
C ILE A 94 -6.43 -1.47 2.28
N VAL A 95 -5.98 -2.26 3.21
CA VAL A 95 -6.86 -2.93 4.18
C VAL A 95 -6.57 -2.44 5.57
N SER A 96 -7.56 -2.51 6.43
CA SER A 96 -7.41 -2.15 7.84
C SER A 96 -7.98 -3.22 8.74
N ARG A 97 -7.47 -3.28 9.95
CA ARG A 97 -7.97 -4.14 11.00
C ARG A 97 -7.79 -3.48 12.36
N ASP A 98 -8.68 -3.81 13.28
CA ASP A 98 -8.54 -3.39 14.66
C ASP A 98 -7.56 -4.34 15.36
N VAL A 99 -6.60 -3.76 16.07
CA VAL A 99 -5.60 -4.53 16.82
C VAL A 99 -5.52 -4.01 18.24
N GLN A 100 -5.12 -4.87 19.15
CA GLN A 100 -4.88 -4.50 20.52
C GLN A 100 -3.40 -4.30 20.76
N ARG A 101 -3.05 -3.11 21.26
CA ARG A 101 -1.67 -2.79 21.62
C ARG A 101 -1.46 -3.12 23.08
N LEU A 102 -0.47 -3.93 23.36
CA LEU A 102 -0.15 -4.35 24.73
C LEU A 102 0.77 -3.39 25.44
#